data_b23a3c09b1b01c6065f97f3c42e6470d
#
_entry.id   b23a3c09b1b01c6065f97f3c42e6470d
#
_cell.length_a   1.000
_cell.length_b   1.000
_cell.length_c   1.000
_cell.angle_alpha   90.00
_cell.angle_beta   90.00
_cell.angle_gamma   90.00
#
_symmetry.space_group_name_H-M   'P 1'
#
loop_
_entity.id
_entity.type
_entity.pdbx_description
1 polymer ?
#
loop_
_entity_poly.entity_id
_entity_poly.type
_entity_poly.pdbx_seq_one_letter_code
_entity_poly.pdbx_strand_id
1 'polypeptide(L)'
;MEPPRPISVLVVDDHPLLRAGLGEAISSQDDMRLAGEACNGREAVERYQELRPDVTIMDIAMPEMDGVTALQRIRGEHSDARVIMLTTYKGDAQILRAVQAGAAGFLLKSTLRRELLDTVRGVHIGQRRIPPEIAMELAQHMGQGPLSPREMEVLNHAAGGNSNRRIAEQLSISEETVKAHMKNVLSKLAANDRTHAVTIALKRGIISI
;
A
#
# COMPACT_ATOMS: atom_id res chain seq x y z
N MET A 1 5.62 -21.27 -35.26
CA MET A 1 5.45 -20.98 -33.80
C MET A 1 4.81 -19.61 -33.72
N GLU A 2 3.57 -19.51 -33.21
CA GLU A 2 2.96 -18.21 -33.00
C GLU A 2 3.83 -17.37 -32.05
N PRO A 3 4.01 -16.06 -32.31
CA PRO A 3 4.73 -15.20 -31.39
C PRO A 3 4.02 -15.22 -30.03
N PRO A 4 4.77 -15.19 -28.92
CA PRO A 4 4.16 -15.15 -27.59
C PRO A 4 3.24 -13.92 -27.48
N ARG A 5 2.08 -14.12 -26.90
CA ARG A 5 1.10 -13.05 -26.66
C ARG A 5 1.74 -11.93 -25.81
N PRO A 6 1.63 -10.65 -26.22
CA PRO A 6 2.16 -9.55 -25.44
C PRO A 6 1.54 -9.49 -24.02
N ILE A 7 2.33 -9.15 -23.02
CA ILE A 7 1.89 -8.95 -21.64
C ILE A 7 0.88 -7.81 -21.61
N SER A 8 -0.34 -8.07 -21.17
CA SER A 8 -1.38 -7.07 -21.05
C SER A 8 -1.27 -6.35 -19.69
N VAL A 9 -1.14 -5.02 -19.71
CA VAL A 9 -0.89 -4.22 -18.51
C VAL A 9 -2.01 -3.21 -18.31
N LEU A 10 -2.61 -3.17 -17.11
CA LEU A 10 -3.51 -2.11 -16.65
C LEU A 10 -2.69 -1.10 -15.83
N VAL A 11 -2.83 0.20 -16.14
CA VAL A 11 -2.15 1.28 -15.43
C VAL A 11 -3.17 2.09 -14.63
N VAL A 12 -2.91 2.25 -13.32
CA VAL A 12 -3.80 2.94 -12.38
C VAL A 12 -3.01 3.98 -11.59
N ASP A 13 -3.28 5.25 -11.83
CA ASP A 13 -2.68 6.39 -11.13
C ASP A 13 -3.60 7.61 -11.27
N ASP A 14 -3.79 8.40 -10.24
CA ASP A 14 -4.62 9.61 -10.28
C ASP A 14 -3.92 10.79 -10.98
N HIS A 15 -2.61 10.72 -11.19
CA HIS A 15 -1.84 11.74 -11.90
C HIS A 15 -1.83 11.50 -13.42
N PRO A 16 -2.52 12.31 -14.24
CA PRO A 16 -2.68 12.05 -15.68
C PRO A 16 -1.36 11.95 -16.44
N LEU A 17 -0.36 12.82 -16.11
CA LEU A 17 0.92 12.82 -16.80
C LEU A 17 1.75 11.56 -16.50
N LEU A 18 1.70 11.06 -15.25
CA LEU A 18 2.40 9.83 -14.89
C LEU A 18 1.75 8.63 -15.55
N ARG A 19 0.41 8.58 -15.53
CA ARG A 19 -0.37 7.51 -16.16
C ARG A 19 -0.08 7.43 -17.66
N ALA A 20 -0.14 8.58 -18.38
CA ALA A 20 0.20 8.66 -19.80
C ALA A 20 1.64 8.20 -20.06
N GLY A 21 2.61 8.65 -19.26
CA GLY A 21 4.02 8.25 -19.42
C GLY A 21 4.26 6.75 -19.19
N LEU A 22 3.56 6.14 -18.24
CA LEU A 22 3.58 4.69 -18.01
C LEU A 22 2.97 3.93 -19.20
N GLY A 23 1.82 4.40 -19.70
CA GLY A 23 1.15 3.82 -20.87
C GLY A 23 2.02 3.85 -22.12
N GLU A 24 2.71 4.97 -22.37
CA GLU A 24 3.66 5.11 -23.48
C GLU A 24 4.86 4.19 -23.33
N ALA A 25 5.47 4.13 -22.14
CA ALA A 25 6.59 3.24 -21.87
C ALA A 25 6.26 1.77 -22.11
N ILE A 26 5.06 1.32 -21.70
CA ILE A 26 4.56 -0.03 -21.93
C ILE A 26 4.29 -0.27 -23.41
N SER A 27 3.58 0.64 -24.07
CA SER A 27 3.17 0.50 -25.47
C SER A 27 4.36 0.58 -26.44
N SER A 28 5.51 1.11 -26.02
CA SER A 28 6.74 1.13 -26.81
C SER A 28 7.47 -0.22 -26.87
N GLN A 29 7.00 -1.23 -26.11
CA GLN A 29 7.63 -2.55 -26.06
C GLN A 29 6.87 -3.56 -26.94
N ASP A 30 7.60 -4.36 -27.74
CA ASP A 30 7.01 -5.40 -28.60
C ASP A 30 6.35 -6.53 -27.78
N ASP A 31 6.86 -6.78 -26.56
CA ASP A 31 6.40 -7.84 -25.67
C ASP A 31 5.32 -7.41 -24.67
N MET A 32 4.85 -6.17 -24.74
CA MET A 32 3.82 -5.63 -23.83
C MET A 32 2.77 -4.86 -24.60
N ARG A 33 1.59 -4.73 -23.98
CA ARG A 33 0.53 -3.84 -24.45
C ARG A 33 -0.21 -3.19 -23.29
N LEU A 34 -0.57 -1.94 -23.44
CA LEU A 34 -1.50 -1.27 -22.55
C LEU A 34 -2.90 -1.86 -22.74
N ALA A 35 -3.44 -2.50 -21.71
CA ALA A 35 -4.79 -3.07 -21.73
C ALA A 35 -5.84 -2.01 -21.42
N GLY A 36 -5.51 -1.05 -20.56
CA GLY A 36 -6.39 0.05 -20.16
C GLY A 36 -5.76 0.92 -19.10
N GLU A 37 -6.49 1.96 -18.73
CA GLU A 37 -6.13 2.92 -17.69
C GLU A 37 -7.28 3.11 -16.70
N ALA A 38 -6.95 3.52 -15.46
CA ALA A 38 -7.91 3.94 -14.45
C ALA A 38 -7.31 5.09 -13.62
N CYS A 39 -8.15 5.97 -13.06
CA CYS A 39 -7.70 7.14 -12.31
C CYS A 39 -7.93 7.04 -10.80
N ASN A 40 -8.58 5.98 -10.33
CA ASN A 40 -8.84 5.68 -8.91
C ASN A 40 -9.04 4.19 -8.68
N GLY A 41 -9.10 3.78 -7.41
CA GLY A 41 -9.24 2.36 -7.06
C GLY A 41 -10.58 1.74 -7.46
N ARG A 42 -11.67 2.52 -7.57
CA ARG A 42 -12.97 2.00 -8.01
C ARG A 42 -12.90 1.63 -9.47
N GLU A 43 -12.46 2.55 -10.32
CA GLU A 43 -12.24 2.27 -11.74
C GLU A 43 -11.27 1.12 -11.95
N ALA A 44 -10.22 1.02 -11.10
CA ALA A 44 -9.26 -0.08 -11.18
C ALA A 44 -9.94 -1.46 -11.02
N VAL A 45 -10.85 -1.59 -10.04
CA VAL A 45 -11.60 -2.84 -9.82
C VAL A 45 -12.49 -3.16 -11.03
N GLU A 46 -13.24 -2.17 -11.53
CA GLU A 46 -14.12 -2.33 -12.69
C GLU A 46 -13.32 -2.72 -13.95
N ARG A 47 -12.23 -1.98 -14.24
CA ARG A 47 -11.36 -2.27 -15.39
C ARG A 47 -10.66 -3.62 -15.28
N TYR A 48 -10.25 -4.02 -14.07
CA TYR A 48 -9.67 -5.34 -13.87
C TYR A 48 -10.65 -6.46 -14.22
N GLN A 49 -11.90 -6.34 -13.81
CA GLN A 49 -12.97 -7.33 -14.12
C GLN A 49 -13.22 -7.44 -15.63
N GLU A 50 -13.25 -6.31 -16.33
CA GLU A 50 -13.50 -6.25 -17.78
C GLU A 50 -12.30 -6.79 -18.60
N LEU A 51 -11.09 -6.35 -18.25
CA LEU A 51 -9.91 -6.52 -19.12
C LEU A 51 -9.06 -7.74 -18.77
N ARG A 52 -9.14 -8.24 -17.53
CA ARG A 52 -8.33 -9.36 -17.03
C ARG A 52 -6.86 -9.23 -17.42
N PRO A 53 -6.18 -8.14 -17.01
CA PRO A 53 -4.80 -7.90 -17.39
C PRO A 53 -3.86 -8.94 -16.78
N ASP A 54 -2.73 -9.21 -17.45
CA ASP A 54 -1.70 -10.11 -16.94
C ASP A 54 -0.97 -9.48 -15.75
N VAL A 55 -0.81 -8.15 -15.75
CA VAL A 55 -0.21 -7.35 -14.67
C VAL A 55 -0.97 -6.04 -14.50
N THR A 56 -1.18 -5.60 -13.27
CA THR A 56 -1.71 -4.27 -12.96
C THR A 56 -0.64 -3.47 -12.24
N ILE A 57 -0.40 -2.23 -12.67
CA ILE A 57 0.43 -1.24 -11.98
C ILE A 57 -0.52 -0.26 -11.32
N MET A 58 -0.44 -0.09 -9.99
CA MET A 58 -1.41 0.68 -9.24
C MET A 58 -0.77 1.55 -8.17
N ASP A 59 -1.07 2.85 -8.20
CA ASP A 59 -0.66 3.76 -7.13
C ASP A 59 -1.34 3.38 -5.81
N ILE A 60 -0.60 3.54 -4.71
CA ILE A 60 -1.12 3.31 -3.36
C ILE A 60 -2.09 4.42 -2.98
N ALA A 61 -1.71 5.69 -3.22
CA ALA A 61 -2.44 6.86 -2.73
C ALA A 61 -3.31 7.48 -3.83
N MET A 62 -4.58 7.14 -3.86
CA MET A 62 -5.55 7.67 -4.81
C MET A 62 -6.82 8.15 -4.11
N PRO A 63 -7.56 9.13 -4.68
CA PRO A 63 -8.85 9.58 -4.17
C PRO A 63 -9.92 8.48 -4.27
N GLU A 64 -11.03 8.66 -3.56
CA GLU A 64 -12.20 7.78 -3.49
C GLU A 64 -11.93 6.38 -2.93
N MET A 65 -11.01 5.66 -3.52
CA MET A 65 -10.56 4.33 -3.07
C MET A 65 -9.05 4.22 -3.28
N ASP A 66 -8.32 3.97 -2.19
CA ASP A 66 -6.88 3.77 -2.22
C ASP A 66 -6.50 2.45 -2.93
N GLY A 67 -5.25 2.38 -3.43
CA GLY A 67 -4.77 1.22 -4.17
C GLY A 67 -4.71 -0.07 -3.34
N VAL A 68 -4.50 0.04 -2.01
CA VAL A 68 -4.48 -1.15 -1.14
C VAL A 68 -5.88 -1.75 -1.01
N THR A 69 -6.89 -0.90 -0.85
CA THR A 69 -8.29 -1.32 -0.83
C THR A 69 -8.73 -1.92 -2.17
N ALA A 70 -8.31 -1.32 -3.28
CA ALA A 70 -8.56 -1.86 -4.62
C ALA A 70 -7.88 -3.23 -4.82
N LEU A 71 -6.61 -3.37 -4.40
CA LEU A 71 -5.87 -4.63 -4.40
C LEU A 71 -6.60 -5.72 -3.62
N GLN A 72 -7.08 -5.41 -2.41
CA GLN A 72 -7.83 -6.37 -1.58
C GLN A 72 -9.10 -6.86 -2.28
N ARG A 73 -9.87 -5.96 -2.92
CA ARG A 73 -11.08 -6.32 -3.67
C ARG A 73 -10.75 -7.20 -4.88
N ILE A 74 -9.78 -6.77 -5.69
CA ILE A 74 -9.34 -7.53 -6.88
C ILE A 74 -8.90 -8.93 -6.45
N ARG A 75 -8.05 -9.07 -5.45
CA ARG A 75 -7.55 -10.38 -5.01
C ARG A 75 -8.57 -11.21 -4.24
N GLY A 76 -9.57 -10.59 -3.65
CA GLY A 76 -10.72 -11.28 -3.04
C GLY A 76 -11.53 -12.07 -4.06
N GLU A 77 -11.65 -11.55 -5.28
CA GLU A 77 -12.36 -12.21 -6.39
C GLU A 77 -11.40 -12.99 -7.32
N HIS A 78 -10.14 -12.55 -7.43
CA HIS A 78 -9.11 -13.07 -8.34
C HIS A 78 -7.79 -13.28 -7.58
N SER A 79 -7.68 -14.40 -6.89
CA SER A 79 -6.53 -14.71 -6.02
C SER A 79 -5.17 -14.80 -6.76
N ASP A 80 -5.19 -14.99 -8.07
CA ASP A 80 -4.03 -15.03 -8.98
C ASP A 80 -3.64 -13.65 -9.54
N ALA A 81 -4.40 -12.59 -9.25
CA ALA A 81 -4.14 -11.23 -9.72
C ALA A 81 -2.72 -10.77 -9.34
N ARG A 82 -1.97 -10.30 -10.35
CA ARG A 82 -0.61 -9.79 -10.20
C ARG A 82 -0.63 -8.27 -10.21
N VAL A 83 -0.49 -7.67 -9.02
CA VAL A 83 -0.54 -6.22 -8.85
C VAL A 83 0.80 -5.72 -8.33
N ILE A 84 1.39 -4.76 -9.05
CA ILE A 84 2.58 -4.00 -8.68
C ILE A 84 2.09 -2.69 -8.08
N MET A 85 2.50 -2.40 -6.84
CA MET A 85 2.14 -1.16 -6.17
C MET A 85 3.17 -0.07 -6.45
N LEU A 86 2.70 1.11 -6.88
CA LEU A 86 3.51 2.32 -7.00
C LEU A 86 3.52 3.07 -5.66
N THR A 87 4.67 3.55 -5.24
CA THR A 87 4.79 4.32 -3.99
C THR A 87 5.84 5.42 -4.11
N THR A 88 5.61 6.54 -3.40
CA THR A 88 6.62 7.59 -3.18
C THR A 88 7.48 7.34 -1.93
N TYR A 89 7.33 6.21 -1.28
CA TYR A 89 8.04 5.86 -0.04
C TYR A 89 7.64 6.73 1.17
N LYS A 90 6.34 7.00 1.35
CA LYS A 90 5.85 7.88 2.44
C LYS A 90 4.98 7.18 3.49
N GLY A 91 5.15 5.88 3.74
CA GLY A 91 4.36 5.26 4.81
C GLY A 91 4.44 3.74 4.88
N ASP A 92 5.09 3.25 5.92
CA ASP A 92 5.35 1.83 6.19
C ASP A 92 4.07 1.02 6.35
N ALA A 93 3.02 1.60 6.95
CA ALA A 93 1.76 0.91 7.19
C ALA A 93 1.02 0.55 5.90
N GLN A 94 1.06 1.41 4.90
CA GLN A 94 0.42 1.14 3.61
C GLN A 94 1.18 0.05 2.84
N ILE A 95 2.51 0.08 2.88
CA ILE A 95 3.36 -0.95 2.28
C ILE A 95 3.10 -2.30 2.95
N LEU A 96 3.08 -2.34 4.29
CA LEU A 96 2.79 -3.57 5.04
C LEU A 96 1.40 -4.13 4.71
N ARG A 97 0.37 -3.26 4.66
CA ARG A 97 -0.99 -3.64 4.25
C ARG A 97 -1.03 -4.19 2.82
N ALA A 98 -0.30 -3.57 1.88
CA ALA A 98 -0.21 -4.03 0.50
C ALA A 98 0.47 -5.40 0.39
N VAL A 99 1.56 -5.63 1.16
CA VAL A 99 2.21 -6.96 1.23
C VAL A 99 1.25 -8.02 1.79
N GLN A 100 0.54 -7.71 2.87
CA GLN A 100 -0.47 -8.60 3.48
C GLN A 100 -1.65 -8.87 2.54
N ALA A 101 -2.05 -7.87 1.74
CA ALA A 101 -3.07 -8.01 0.70
C ALA A 101 -2.57 -8.81 -0.52
N GLY A 102 -1.29 -9.18 -0.55
CA GLY A 102 -0.70 -10.03 -1.58
C GLY A 102 -0.22 -9.28 -2.83
N ALA A 103 0.28 -8.06 -2.68
CA ALA A 103 0.98 -7.36 -3.77
C ALA A 103 2.10 -8.25 -4.34
N ALA A 104 2.17 -8.33 -5.68
CA ALA A 104 3.17 -9.13 -6.38
C ALA A 104 4.52 -8.40 -6.49
N GLY A 105 4.51 -7.07 -6.41
CA GLY A 105 5.72 -6.25 -6.45
C GLY A 105 5.47 -4.83 -6.01
N PHE A 106 6.57 -4.07 -5.90
CA PHE A 106 6.58 -2.66 -5.60
C PHE A 106 7.52 -1.92 -6.55
N LEU A 107 7.16 -0.70 -6.91
CA LEU A 107 7.99 0.24 -7.65
C LEU A 107 7.99 1.59 -6.93
N LEU A 108 9.16 2.14 -6.73
CA LEU A 108 9.30 3.51 -6.25
C LEU A 108 9.06 4.48 -7.42
N LYS A 109 8.22 5.50 -7.22
CA LYS A 109 8.01 6.53 -8.26
C LYS A 109 9.30 7.23 -8.67
N SER A 110 10.32 7.24 -7.81
CA SER A 110 11.65 7.78 -8.10
C SER A 110 12.52 6.90 -9.03
N THR A 111 12.28 5.60 -9.08
CA THR A 111 13.06 4.65 -9.91
C THR A 111 12.29 4.09 -11.11
N LEU A 112 11.03 4.52 -11.31
CA LEU A 112 10.13 4.02 -12.35
C LEU A 112 10.79 3.89 -13.73
N ARG A 113 11.46 4.95 -14.19
CA ARG A 113 12.07 5.00 -15.53
C ARG A 113 13.07 3.86 -15.78
N ARG A 114 13.70 3.34 -14.73
CA ARG A 114 14.76 2.33 -14.82
C ARG A 114 14.26 0.91 -14.57
N GLU A 115 13.23 0.75 -13.73
CA GLU A 115 12.86 -0.55 -13.18
C GLU A 115 11.49 -1.05 -13.65
N LEU A 116 10.69 -0.19 -14.29
CA LEU A 116 9.31 -0.48 -14.69
C LEU A 116 9.19 -1.79 -15.50
N LEU A 117 9.85 -1.82 -16.65
CA LEU A 117 9.66 -2.89 -17.62
C LEU A 117 10.17 -4.25 -17.09
N ASP A 118 11.33 -4.24 -16.41
CA ASP A 118 11.88 -5.44 -15.80
C ASP A 118 11.04 -5.96 -14.65
N THR A 119 10.41 -5.04 -13.90
CA THR A 119 9.48 -5.42 -12.82
C THR A 119 8.21 -6.05 -13.40
N VAL A 120 7.65 -5.48 -14.46
CA VAL A 120 6.47 -6.06 -15.16
C VAL A 120 6.77 -7.44 -15.68
N ARG A 121 7.90 -7.64 -16.38
CA ARG A 121 8.31 -8.96 -16.89
C ARG A 121 8.51 -9.98 -15.76
N GLY A 122 9.21 -9.56 -14.70
CA GLY A 122 9.45 -10.42 -13.54
C GLY A 122 8.16 -10.84 -12.85
N VAL A 123 7.25 -9.91 -12.62
CA VAL A 123 5.94 -10.20 -11.99
C VAL A 123 5.06 -11.06 -12.90
N HIS A 124 5.09 -10.85 -14.21
CA HIS A 124 4.36 -11.67 -15.16
C HIS A 124 4.76 -13.16 -15.09
N ILE A 125 6.03 -13.46 -14.90
CA ILE A 125 6.51 -14.85 -14.72
C ILE A 125 6.44 -15.37 -13.28
N GLY A 126 5.76 -14.64 -12.39
CA GLY A 126 5.49 -15.05 -11.01
C GLY A 126 6.59 -14.69 -10.00
N GLN A 127 7.59 -13.90 -10.36
CA GLN A 127 8.59 -13.39 -9.41
C GLN A 127 7.98 -12.31 -8.53
N ARG A 128 8.31 -12.35 -7.24
CA ARG A 128 8.04 -11.20 -6.34
C ARG A 128 9.16 -10.16 -6.49
N ARG A 129 8.78 -8.91 -6.70
CA ARG A 129 9.71 -7.78 -6.89
C ARG A 129 9.50 -6.76 -5.78
N ILE A 130 10.34 -6.82 -4.75
CA ILE A 130 10.32 -5.90 -3.60
C ILE A 130 11.67 -5.18 -3.58
N PRO A 131 11.71 -3.84 -3.78
CA PRO A 131 12.93 -3.05 -3.67
C PRO A 131 13.61 -3.25 -2.30
N PRO A 132 14.95 -3.23 -2.23
CA PRO A 132 15.70 -3.42 -0.98
C PRO A 132 15.27 -2.48 0.14
N GLU A 133 14.96 -1.24 -0.19
CA GLU A 133 14.51 -0.21 0.74
C GLU A 133 13.21 -0.61 1.43
N ILE A 134 12.25 -1.12 0.65
CA ILE A 134 10.96 -1.63 1.16
C ILE A 134 11.18 -2.91 1.97
N ALA A 135 12.07 -3.79 1.52
CA ALA A 135 12.38 -5.04 2.24
C ALA A 135 13.01 -4.77 3.62
N MET A 136 13.93 -3.80 3.71
CA MET A 136 14.54 -3.39 4.98
C MET A 136 13.49 -2.84 5.94
N GLU A 137 12.58 -2.05 5.47
CA GLU A 137 11.50 -1.47 6.26
C GLU A 137 10.52 -2.52 6.77
N LEU A 138 10.12 -3.44 5.91
CA LEU A 138 9.32 -4.59 6.32
C LEU A 138 10.02 -5.42 7.40
N ALA A 139 11.33 -5.66 7.27
CA ALA A 139 12.11 -6.40 8.27
C ALA A 139 12.15 -5.71 9.63
N GLN A 140 12.27 -4.38 9.66
CA GLN A 140 12.24 -3.59 10.90
C GLN A 140 10.88 -3.68 11.61
N HIS A 141 9.79 -3.83 10.86
CA HIS A 141 8.42 -3.89 11.40
C HIS A 141 7.93 -5.31 11.68
N MET A 142 8.51 -6.34 11.06
CA MET A 142 8.14 -7.74 11.32
C MET A 142 8.47 -8.20 12.76
N GLY A 143 9.38 -7.50 13.46
CA GLY A 143 9.75 -7.80 14.86
C GLY A 143 8.79 -7.27 15.93
N GLN A 144 7.92 -6.33 15.60
CA GLN A 144 7.10 -5.62 16.60
C GLN A 144 5.58 -5.86 16.50
N GLY A 145 5.12 -6.47 15.41
CA GLY A 145 3.71 -6.75 15.14
C GLY A 145 2.86 -5.47 14.89
N PRO A 146 1.68 -5.59 14.27
CA PRO A 146 0.78 -4.45 14.08
C PRO A 146 0.20 -3.99 15.43
N LEU A 147 -0.27 -2.74 15.48
CA LEU A 147 -1.06 -2.27 16.62
C LEU A 147 -2.33 -3.12 16.72
N SER A 148 -2.65 -3.57 17.93
CA SER A 148 -3.93 -4.25 18.20
C SER A 148 -5.09 -3.25 18.02
N PRO A 149 -6.35 -3.73 17.82
CA PRO A 149 -7.51 -2.85 17.74
C PRO A 149 -7.61 -1.88 18.92
N ARG A 150 -7.28 -2.36 20.12
CA ARG A 150 -7.33 -1.55 21.35
C ARG A 150 -6.22 -0.50 21.44
N GLU A 151 -5.02 -0.84 20.99
CA GLU A 151 -3.91 0.12 20.87
C GLU A 151 -4.21 1.20 19.82
N MET A 152 -4.89 0.82 18.74
CA MET A 152 -5.34 1.75 17.70
C MET A 152 -6.38 2.73 18.23
N GLU A 153 -7.38 2.26 18.99
CA GLU A 153 -8.38 3.12 19.63
C GLU A 153 -7.73 4.13 20.57
N VAL A 154 -6.83 3.66 21.45
CA VAL A 154 -6.09 4.53 22.38
C VAL A 154 -5.28 5.57 21.61
N LEU A 155 -4.62 5.19 20.52
CA LEU A 155 -3.81 6.10 19.70
C LEU A 155 -4.67 7.15 18.98
N ASN A 156 -5.84 6.76 18.44
CA ASN A 156 -6.79 7.69 17.81
C ASN A 156 -7.29 8.74 18.80
N HIS A 157 -7.69 8.32 19.99
CA HIS A 157 -8.08 9.26 21.05
C HIS A 157 -6.93 10.17 21.48
N ALA A 158 -5.72 9.63 21.50
CA ALA A 158 -4.50 10.39 21.77
C ALA A 158 -4.23 11.47 20.71
N ALA A 159 -4.45 11.15 19.44
CA ALA A 159 -4.33 12.08 18.32
C ALA A 159 -5.36 13.22 18.41
N GLY A 160 -6.57 12.94 18.92
CA GLY A 160 -7.58 13.94 19.24
C GLY A 160 -7.29 14.78 20.49
N GLY A 161 -6.09 14.69 21.08
CA GLY A 161 -5.68 15.52 22.23
C GLY A 161 -6.27 15.09 23.59
N ASN A 162 -6.92 13.93 23.68
CA ASN A 162 -7.54 13.48 24.93
C ASN A 162 -6.49 13.03 25.96
N SER A 163 -6.63 13.40 27.23
CA SER A 163 -5.81 12.89 28.32
C SER A 163 -6.08 11.40 28.58
N ASN A 164 -5.15 10.67 29.26
CA ASN A 164 -5.36 9.25 29.58
C ASN A 164 -6.64 9.03 30.40
N ARG A 165 -6.98 9.93 31.31
CA ARG A 165 -8.23 9.88 32.07
C ARG A 165 -9.45 9.94 31.16
N ARG A 166 -9.46 10.88 30.19
CA ARG A 166 -10.59 11.04 29.25
C ARG A 166 -10.69 9.84 28.29
N ILE A 167 -9.55 9.29 27.87
CA ILE A 167 -9.51 8.05 27.07
C ILE A 167 -10.09 6.87 27.88
N ALA A 168 -9.72 6.76 29.15
CA ALA A 168 -10.21 5.72 30.04
C ALA A 168 -11.75 5.76 30.20
N GLU A 169 -12.30 6.99 30.42
CA GLU A 169 -13.73 7.23 30.50
C GLU A 169 -14.44 6.85 29.18
N GLN A 170 -13.93 7.29 28.03
CA GLN A 170 -14.53 7.02 26.72
C GLN A 170 -14.48 5.55 26.32
N LEU A 171 -13.41 4.85 26.68
CA LEU A 171 -13.20 3.45 26.34
C LEU A 171 -13.69 2.49 27.45
N SER A 172 -14.25 3.00 28.55
CA SER A 172 -14.73 2.22 29.71
C SER A 172 -13.65 1.25 30.28
N ILE A 173 -12.42 1.75 30.46
CA ILE A 173 -11.27 1.04 31.04
C ILE A 173 -10.58 1.90 32.10
N SER A 174 -9.66 1.34 32.85
CA SER A 174 -8.86 2.10 33.81
C SER A 174 -7.81 2.98 33.13
N GLU A 175 -7.42 4.08 33.77
CA GLU A 175 -6.30 4.93 33.30
C GLU A 175 -4.99 4.15 33.24
N GLU A 176 -4.79 3.20 34.14
CA GLU A 176 -3.65 2.30 34.15
C GLU A 176 -3.60 1.43 32.87
N THR A 177 -4.77 0.93 32.44
CA THR A 177 -4.91 0.17 31.19
C THR A 177 -4.57 1.03 29.97
N VAL A 178 -5.00 2.30 29.94
CA VAL A 178 -4.63 3.26 28.87
C VAL A 178 -3.11 3.47 28.84
N LYS A 179 -2.46 3.65 30.01
CA LYS A 179 -1.00 3.78 30.08
C LYS A 179 -0.29 2.54 29.56
N ALA A 180 -0.79 1.34 29.89
CA ALA A 180 -0.23 0.09 29.38
C ALA A 180 -0.34 -0.04 27.86
N HIS A 181 -1.51 0.26 27.29
CA HIS A 181 -1.69 0.29 25.84
C HIS A 181 -0.78 1.33 25.18
N MET A 182 -0.70 2.54 25.72
CA MET A 182 0.18 3.59 25.19
C MET A 182 1.64 3.17 25.23
N LYS A 183 2.10 2.52 26.31
CA LYS A 183 3.46 1.96 26.39
C LYS A 183 3.74 0.96 25.27
N ASN A 184 2.78 0.08 24.97
CA ASN A 184 2.90 -0.87 23.87
C ASN A 184 2.91 -0.16 22.51
N VAL A 185 2.08 0.87 22.34
CA VAL A 185 2.07 1.72 21.13
C VAL A 185 3.44 2.37 20.94
N LEU A 186 4.00 2.99 21.98
CA LEU A 186 5.34 3.61 21.92
C LEU A 186 6.41 2.60 21.50
N SER A 187 6.38 1.40 22.09
CA SER A 187 7.31 0.33 21.75
C SER A 187 7.15 -0.11 20.28
N LYS A 188 5.91 -0.39 19.85
CA LYS A 188 5.62 -0.87 18.48
C LYS A 188 5.90 0.17 17.39
N LEU A 189 5.78 1.46 17.71
CA LEU A 189 6.07 2.55 16.78
C LEU A 189 7.51 3.06 16.89
N ALA A 190 8.32 2.50 17.80
CA ALA A 190 9.65 3.01 18.16
C ALA A 190 9.62 4.52 18.50
N ALA A 191 8.57 4.96 19.18
CA ALA A 191 8.34 6.35 19.55
C ALA A 191 8.87 6.65 20.96
N ASN A 192 9.48 7.84 21.13
CA ASN A 192 10.04 8.26 22.41
C ASN A 192 8.97 8.77 23.38
N ASP A 193 7.90 9.34 22.85
CA ASP A 193 6.78 9.90 23.62
C ASP A 193 5.47 9.84 22.83
N ARG A 194 4.38 10.25 23.47
CA ARG A 194 3.02 10.26 22.91
C ARG A 194 2.90 11.10 21.66
N THR A 195 3.48 12.29 21.64
CA THR A 195 3.40 13.21 20.50
C THR A 195 4.17 12.64 19.32
N HIS A 196 5.33 12.04 19.57
CA HIS A 196 6.12 11.34 18.57
C HIS A 196 5.34 10.13 18.00
N ALA A 197 4.65 9.35 18.86
CA ALA A 197 3.82 8.23 18.39
C ALA A 197 2.69 8.68 17.46
N VAL A 198 1.97 9.75 17.81
CA VAL A 198 0.91 10.34 16.97
C VAL A 198 1.49 10.84 15.65
N THR A 199 2.63 11.53 15.69
CA THR A 199 3.30 12.04 14.49
C THR A 199 3.73 10.91 13.55
N ILE A 200 4.31 9.84 14.09
CA ILE A 200 4.68 8.65 13.31
C ILE A 200 3.43 8.01 12.70
N ALA A 201 2.38 7.83 13.50
CA ALA A 201 1.16 7.17 13.05
C ALA A 201 0.46 7.93 11.92
N LEU A 202 0.43 9.27 11.98
CA LEU A 202 -0.07 10.12 10.91
C LEU A 202 0.79 10.03 9.64
N LYS A 203 2.13 10.15 9.80
CA LYS A 203 3.07 10.04 8.67
C LYS A 203 3.01 8.67 7.98
N ARG A 204 2.77 7.60 8.74
CA ARG A 204 2.68 6.23 8.24
C ARG A 204 1.28 5.86 7.74
N GLY A 205 0.30 6.76 7.83
CA GLY A 205 -1.08 6.47 7.43
C GLY A 205 -1.76 5.40 8.32
N ILE A 206 -1.29 5.21 9.56
CA ILE A 206 -1.90 4.31 10.54
C ILE A 206 -3.18 4.91 11.08
N ILE A 207 -3.20 6.22 11.30
CA ILE A 207 -4.36 7.02 11.71
C ILE A 207 -4.51 8.23 10.79
N SER A 208 -5.75 8.76 10.70
CA SER A 208 -6.09 10.01 10.01
C SER A 208 -6.83 10.93 11.00
N ILE A 209 -6.64 12.24 10.90
CA ILE A 209 -7.36 13.28 11.64
C ILE A 209 -8.37 13.92 10.72
#